data_59317134bc10c8843364b3f1eea527c1
#
_entry.id   59317134bc10c8843364b3f1eea527c1
#
_cell.length_a   1.000
_cell.length_b   1.000
_cell.length_c   1.000
_cell.angle_alpha   90.00
_cell.angle_beta   90.00
_cell.angle_gamma   90.00
#
_symmetry.space_group_name_H-M   'P 1'
#
loop_
_entity.id
_entity.type
_entity.pdbx_description
1 polymer ?
#
loop_
_entity_poly.entity_id
_entity_poly.type
_entity_poly.pdbx_seq_one_letter_code
_entity_poly.pdbx_strand_id
1 'polypeptide(L)'
;MNCAGSPLSSCLTPEEALASGRWVKLICGASNQDLAAIEDLCGIFSLAGVHCIDGAVDAAVVAAIRRGIDWAEARGASRPWLMLSLSDGDDPHFRKAWFDPACCPPACPRPCERVCPALAIGLAATGAPGVLAERCYGCGRCLPACPHGLIEERSQVLAGVDVPLLLAQLRPDAVELHTHPGRGVAFAERVGQLRASGVQLRRLAVSAGLEGTAQSPPALVAELWQRFTLLRAAGFRPLWQLDGRPMSGDLGAGTARAAVKLVAAVLPQAPPGPVQLAGGTNAHTLPQLRSYPLQNLIAGVAFGGVARRLLQPLLLEAQGRGRSLLADAELFPLALGLARELVNPWLERT
;
A
#
# COMPACT_ATOMS: atom_id res chain seq x y z
N MET A 1 19.07 30.75 -23.67
CA MET A 1 20.01 30.04 -22.76
C MET A 1 19.59 28.58 -22.75
N ASN A 2 20.42 27.71 -23.35
CA ASN A 2 20.15 26.29 -23.56
C ASN A 2 20.24 25.55 -22.23
N CYS A 3 19.11 25.04 -21.73
CA CYS A 3 19.14 23.96 -20.76
C CYS A 3 19.24 22.63 -21.51
N ALA A 4 20.47 22.14 -21.66
CA ALA A 4 20.74 20.80 -22.16
C ALA A 4 20.10 19.80 -21.19
N GLY A 5 19.04 19.11 -21.64
CA GLY A 5 18.41 18.02 -20.91
C GLY A 5 19.39 16.88 -20.76
N SER A 6 19.60 16.44 -19.52
CA SER A 6 20.18 15.12 -19.25
C SER A 6 19.40 14.04 -20.00
N PRO A 7 20.05 13.00 -20.55
CA PRO A 7 19.36 11.93 -21.25
C PRO A 7 18.34 11.30 -20.30
N LEU A 8 17.08 11.26 -20.72
CA LEU A 8 16.02 10.51 -20.05
C LEU A 8 16.54 9.09 -19.82
N SER A 9 16.89 8.78 -18.59
CA SER A 9 17.12 7.41 -18.16
C SER A 9 15.94 6.59 -18.71
N SER A 10 16.22 5.56 -19.51
CA SER A 10 15.20 4.73 -20.16
C SER A 10 14.21 4.29 -19.09
N CYS A 11 12.98 4.79 -19.21
CA CYS A 11 11.95 4.51 -18.21
C CYS A 11 11.58 3.03 -18.33
N LEU A 12 11.94 2.24 -17.31
CA LEU A 12 11.66 0.81 -17.28
C LEU A 12 10.15 0.56 -17.25
N THR A 13 9.70 -0.42 -18.01
CA THR A 13 8.36 -0.97 -17.81
C THR A 13 8.27 -1.62 -16.42
N PRO A 14 7.07 -1.75 -15.86
CA PRO A 14 6.90 -2.41 -14.57
C PRO A 14 7.49 -3.82 -14.50
N GLU A 15 7.42 -4.60 -15.58
CA GLU A 15 7.99 -5.95 -15.63
C GLU A 15 9.54 -5.93 -15.69
N GLU A 16 10.11 -5.00 -16.42
CA GLU A 16 11.57 -4.78 -16.44
C GLU A 16 12.10 -4.30 -15.09
N ALA A 17 11.33 -3.44 -14.41
CA ALA A 17 11.67 -2.98 -13.06
C ALA A 17 11.67 -4.14 -12.05
N LEU A 18 10.68 -5.05 -12.12
CA LEU A 18 10.67 -6.28 -11.31
C LEU A 18 11.90 -7.15 -11.60
N ALA A 19 12.26 -7.31 -12.86
CA ALA A 19 13.38 -8.16 -13.28
C ALA A 19 14.74 -7.55 -12.89
N SER A 20 14.87 -6.23 -12.87
CA SER A 20 16.13 -5.52 -12.58
C SER A 20 16.30 -5.12 -11.10
N GLY A 21 15.36 -5.46 -10.23
CA GLY A 21 15.43 -5.11 -8.81
C GLY A 21 15.12 -3.64 -8.51
N ARG A 22 14.51 -2.91 -9.43
CA ARG A 22 14.20 -1.47 -9.33
C ARG A 22 12.73 -1.17 -9.11
N TRP A 23 11.95 -2.19 -8.83
CA TRP A 23 10.50 -2.04 -8.65
C TRP A 23 10.16 -1.21 -7.42
N VAL A 24 9.27 -0.24 -7.60
CA VAL A 24 8.66 0.57 -6.54
C VAL A 24 7.16 0.56 -6.67
N LYS A 25 6.46 0.21 -5.59
CA LYS A 25 5.00 0.24 -5.48
C LYS A 25 4.58 1.31 -4.47
N LEU A 26 3.59 2.13 -4.82
CA LEU A 26 2.84 2.97 -3.89
C LEU A 26 1.64 2.19 -3.38
N ILE A 27 1.43 2.15 -2.07
CA ILE A 27 0.22 1.62 -1.43
C ILE A 27 -0.63 2.79 -0.92
N CYS A 28 -1.77 3.06 -1.56
CA CYS A 28 -2.73 4.06 -1.10
C CYS A 28 -3.50 3.59 0.13
N GLY A 29 -3.67 2.28 0.29
CA GLY A 29 -4.36 1.62 1.39
C GLY A 29 -5.61 0.88 0.95
N ALA A 30 -5.75 -0.38 1.44
CA ALA A 30 -6.82 -1.30 1.02
C ALA A 30 -8.23 -0.87 1.46
N SER A 31 -8.33 0.08 2.39
CA SER A 31 -9.61 0.66 2.86
C SER A 31 -9.65 2.20 2.81
N ASN A 32 -8.65 2.83 2.19
CA ASN A 32 -8.62 4.29 2.04
C ASN A 32 -9.58 4.74 0.93
N GLN A 33 -10.43 5.72 1.24
CA GLN A 33 -11.44 6.29 0.34
C GLN A 33 -11.38 7.83 0.31
N ASP A 34 -10.28 8.44 0.76
CA ASP A 34 -10.03 9.87 0.59
C ASP A 34 -9.64 10.15 -0.87
N LEU A 35 -10.66 10.32 -1.72
CA LEU A 35 -10.49 10.37 -3.17
C LEU A 35 -9.58 11.51 -3.63
N ALA A 36 -9.67 12.67 -3.00
CA ALA A 36 -8.84 13.83 -3.34
C ALA A 36 -7.37 13.57 -3.00
N ALA A 37 -7.10 13.06 -1.80
CA ALA A 37 -5.73 12.70 -1.41
C ALA A 37 -5.17 11.54 -2.26
N ILE A 38 -6.00 10.56 -2.63
CA ILE A 38 -5.60 9.44 -3.49
C ILE A 38 -5.19 9.94 -4.87
N GLU A 39 -5.98 10.81 -5.49
CA GLU A 39 -5.67 11.40 -6.80
C GLU A 39 -4.33 12.14 -6.78
N ASP A 40 -4.14 13.00 -5.79
CA ASP A 40 -2.91 13.78 -5.61
C ASP A 40 -1.69 12.88 -5.36
N LEU A 41 -1.80 11.90 -4.45
CA LEU A 41 -0.74 10.92 -4.19
C LEU A 41 -0.36 10.16 -5.46
N CYS A 42 -1.35 9.64 -6.19
CA CYS A 42 -1.12 8.88 -7.42
C CYS A 42 -0.43 9.72 -8.50
N GLY A 43 -0.84 10.97 -8.68
CA GLY A 43 -0.20 11.87 -9.62
C GLY A 43 1.26 12.15 -9.29
N ILE A 44 1.54 12.51 -8.03
CA ILE A 44 2.88 12.84 -7.55
C ILE A 44 3.82 11.62 -7.64
N PHE A 45 3.39 10.47 -7.11
CA PHE A 45 4.24 9.27 -7.11
C PHE A 45 4.42 8.66 -8.50
N SER A 46 3.40 8.73 -9.39
CA SER A 46 3.58 8.36 -10.80
C SER A 46 4.64 9.21 -11.47
N LEU A 47 4.63 10.53 -11.26
CA LEU A 47 5.62 11.45 -11.81
C LEU A 47 7.01 11.27 -11.12
N ALA A 48 7.05 10.73 -9.89
CA ALA A 48 8.28 10.33 -9.23
C ALA A 48 8.84 8.99 -9.73
N GLY A 49 8.08 8.22 -10.55
CA GLY A 49 8.56 7.03 -11.23
C GLY A 49 8.19 5.70 -10.56
N VAL A 50 7.12 5.63 -9.76
CA VAL A 50 6.64 4.33 -9.25
C VAL A 50 6.10 3.46 -10.39
N HIS A 51 6.25 2.14 -10.25
CA HIS A 51 5.85 1.16 -11.27
C HIS A 51 4.46 0.56 -11.02
N CYS A 52 3.91 0.75 -9.83
CA CYS A 52 2.61 0.22 -9.45
C CYS A 52 1.95 1.11 -8.39
N ILE A 53 0.64 1.24 -8.49
CA ILE A 53 -0.20 1.89 -7.49
C ILE A 53 -1.24 0.88 -7.04
N ASP A 54 -1.30 0.67 -5.73
CA ASP A 54 -2.20 -0.26 -5.08
C ASP A 54 -3.25 0.48 -4.24
N GLY A 55 -4.51 0.10 -4.41
CA GLY A 55 -5.64 0.71 -3.73
C GLY A 55 -6.79 -0.24 -3.44
N ALA A 56 -7.84 0.31 -2.85
CA ALA A 56 -9.06 -0.44 -2.51
C ALA A 56 -9.82 -0.89 -3.77
N VAL A 57 -10.53 -2.01 -3.65
CA VAL A 57 -11.49 -2.50 -4.66
C VAL A 57 -12.77 -1.69 -4.55
N ASP A 58 -12.72 -0.46 -5.04
CA ASP A 58 -13.81 0.52 -5.00
C ASP A 58 -13.77 1.34 -6.29
N ALA A 59 -14.92 1.51 -6.95
CA ALA A 59 -14.99 2.18 -8.25
C ALA A 59 -14.58 3.67 -8.17
N ALA A 60 -14.93 4.37 -7.10
CA ALA A 60 -14.57 5.77 -6.91
C ALA A 60 -13.07 5.91 -6.62
N VAL A 61 -12.49 5.01 -5.82
CA VAL A 61 -11.04 4.95 -5.55
C VAL A 61 -10.27 4.67 -6.84
N VAL A 62 -10.69 3.69 -7.62
CA VAL A 62 -10.04 3.36 -8.91
C VAL A 62 -10.13 4.53 -9.88
N ALA A 63 -11.25 5.24 -9.92
CA ALA A 63 -11.40 6.44 -10.75
C ALA A 63 -10.42 7.55 -10.31
N ALA A 64 -10.26 7.78 -9.00
CA ALA A 64 -9.30 8.75 -8.46
C ALA A 64 -7.85 8.35 -8.78
N ILE A 65 -7.49 7.07 -8.59
CA ILE A 65 -6.15 6.55 -8.95
C ILE A 65 -5.87 6.81 -10.44
N ARG A 66 -6.82 6.47 -11.32
CA ARG A 66 -6.65 6.68 -12.77
C ARG A 66 -6.49 8.14 -13.14
N ARG A 67 -7.27 9.05 -12.56
CA ARG A 67 -7.09 10.50 -12.81
C ARG A 67 -5.69 10.97 -12.42
N GLY A 68 -5.17 10.53 -11.26
CA GLY A 68 -3.80 10.85 -10.87
C GLY A 68 -2.76 10.28 -11.83
N ILE A 69 -2.91 9.03 -12.27
CA ILE A 69 -2.04 8.39 -13.27
C ILE A 69 -2.10 9.16 -14.60
N ASP A 70 -3.29 9.42 -15.13
CA ASP A 70 -3.50 10.11 -16.41
C ASP A 70 -2.93 11.53 -16.36
N TRP A 71 -3.06 12.22 -15.22
CA TRP A 71 -2.44 13.52 -15.00
C TRP A 71 -0.90 13.47 -15.07
N ALA A 72 -0.28 12.45 -14.51
CA ALA A 72 1.17 12.26 -14.55
C ALA A 72 1.65 11.83 -15.95
N GLU A 73 0.91 10.94 -16.62
CA GLU A 73 1.18 10.50 -17.99
C GLU A 73 1.19 11.68 -18.98
N ALA A 74 0.21 12.59 -18.85
CA ALA A 74 0.16 13.82 -19.64
C ALA A 74 1.39 14.74 -19.42
N ARG A 75 2.20 14.47 -18.41
CA ARG A 75 3.46 15.16 -18.08
C ARG A 75 4.71 14.33 -18.33
N GLY A 76 4.56 13.23 -19.07
CA GLY A 76 5.65 12.37 -19.51
C GLY A 76 6.05 11.26 -18.55
N ALA A 77 5.26 10.98 -17.50
CA ALA A 77 5.48 9.82 -16.67
C ALA A 77 5.11 8.53 -17.41
N SER A 78 5.83 7.43 -17.13
CA SER A 78 5.37 6.10 -17.53
C SER A 78 4.17 5.67 -16.71
N ARG A 79 3.23 4.97 -17.37
CA ARG A 79 2.03 4.47 -16.71
C ARG A 79 2.36 3.33 -15.74
N PRO A 80 2.13 3.49 -14.42
CA PRO A 80 2.26 2.40 -13.46
C PRO A 80 1.11 1.39 -13.63
N TRP A 81 1.31 0.15 -13.17
CA TRP A 81 0.21 -0.79 -13.02
C TRP A 81 -0.78 -0.34 -11.95
N LEU A 82 -2.06 -0.54 -12.24
CA LEU A 82 -3.12 -0.50 -11.24
C LEU A 82 -3.19 -1.86 -10.55
N MET A 83 -2.95 -1.89 -9.25
CA MET A 83 -3.13 -3.06 -8.39
C MET A 83 -4.31 -2.82 -7.45
N LEU A 84 -5.09 -3.85 -7.18
CA LEU A 84 -6.21 -3.79 -6.24
C LEU A 84 -6.02 -4.83 -5.13
N SER A 85 -6.18 -4.39 -3.88
CA SER A 85 -6.00 -5.22 -2.70
C SER A 85 -7.29 -5.93 -2.30
N LEU A 86 -7.20 -7.25 -2.13
CA LEU A 86 -8.23 -8.13 -1.59
C LEU A 86 -7.71 -8.87 -0.36
N SER A 87 -8.61 -9.39 0.47
CA SER A 87 -8.26 -10.31 1.55
C SER A 87 -9.00 -11.63 1.41
N ASP A 88 -8.36 -12.71 1.85
CA ASP A 88 -8.99 -14.04 1.97
C ASP A 88 -9.77 -14.23 3.27
N GLY A 89 -9.86 -13.20 4.10
CA GLY A 89 -10.60 -13.23 5.35
C GLY A 89 -10.42 -11.93 6.12
N ASP A 90 -10.67 -11.96 7.42
CA ASP A 90 -10.51 -10.79 8.28
C ASP A 90 -9.04 -10.36 8.34
N ASP A 91 -8.80 -9.08 8.07
CA ASP A 91 -7.46 -8.49 7.98
C ASP A 91 -7.48 -7.05 8.44
N PRO A 92 -6.51 -6.58 9.26
CA PRO A 92 -6.46 -5.21 9.76
C PRO A 92 -6.46 -4.14 8.67
N HIS A 93 -5.90 -4.40 7.49
CA HIS A 93 -5.88 -3.44 6.39
C HIS A 93 -7.27 -3.14 5.81
N PHE A 94 -8.25 -4.03 6.09
CA PHE A 94 -9.64 -3.91 5.66
C PHE A 94 -10.59 -3.53 6.80
N ARG A 95 -10.06 -2.93 7.87
CA ARG A 95 -10.85 -2.43 9.00
C ARG A 95 -10.82 -0.92 9.04
N LYS A 96 -11.84 -0.34 9.66
CA LYS A 96 -11.90 1.09 9.98
C LYS A 96 -12.23 1.26 11.44
N ALA A 97 -11.65 2.28 12.06
CA ALA A 97 -12.01 2.68 13.41
C ALA A 97 -13.44 3.25 13.41
N TRP A 98 -14.17 3.00 14.47
CA TRP A 98 -15.50 3.54 14.70
C TRP A 98 -15.74 3.75 16.19
N PHE A 99 -16.47 4.77 16.56
CA PHE A 99 -17.07 4.94 17.89
C PHE A 99 -18.31 5.84 17.77
N ASP A 100 -19.21 5.73 18.75
CA ASP A 100 -20.35 6.64 18.86
C ASP A 100 -19.88 7.99 19.44
N PRO A 101 -19.94 9.09 18.67
CA PRO A 101 -19.52 10.40 19.15
C PRO A 101 -20.26 10.87 20.40
N ALA A 102 -21.51 10.47 20.59
CA ALA A 102 -22.32 10.85 21.75
C ALA A 102 -21.78 10.25 23.06
N CYS A 103 -21.04 9.14 22.98
CA CYS A 103 -20.39 8.52 24.13
C CYS A 103 -19.05 9.16 24.52
N CYS A 104 -18.48 10.04 23.66
CA CYS A 104 -17.19 10.68 23.94
C CYS A 104 -17.36 11.85 24.94
N PRO A 105 -16.74 11.78 26.14
CA PRO A 105 -16.88 12.85 27.12
C PRO A 105 -16.38 14.19 26.58
N PRO A 106 -17.11 15.30 26.76
CA PRO A 106 -16.68 16.64 26.29
C PRO A 106 -15.33 17.08 26.81
N ALA A 107 -14.96 16.68 28.05
CA ALA A 107 -13.71 17.02 28.71
C ALA A 107 -12.54 16.07 28.30
N CYS A 108 -12.77 15.09 27.41
CA CYS A 108 -11.70 14.17 26.99
C CYS A 108 -10.61 14.95 26.23
N PRO A 109 -9.30 14.79 26.59
CA PRO A 109 -8.19 15.45 25.89
C PRO A 109 -7.93 14.87 24.49
N ARG A 110 -8.72 13.88 24.04
CA ARG A 110 -8.73 13.23 22.73
C ARG A 110 -7.35 12.84 22.20
N PRO A 111 -6.59 12.01 22.93
CA PRO A 111 -5.27 11.57 22.48
C PRO A 111 -5.36 10.75 21.17
N CYS A 112 -6.52 10.16 20.87
CA CYS A 112 -6.79 9.46 19.61
C CYS A 112 -6.64 10.35 18.37
N GLU A 113 -6.96 11.65 18.45
CA GLU A 113 -6.74 12.60 17.35
C GLU A 113 -5.24 12.78 17.09
N ARG A 114 -4.44 12.94 18.14
CA ARG A 114 -3.00 13.21 18.04
C ARG A 114 -2.20 12.03 17.49
N VAL A 115 -2.67 10.80 17.73
CA VAL A 115 -1.99 9.59 17.23
C VAL A 115 -2.46 9.17 15.85
N CYS A 116 -3.51 9.80 15.30
CA CYS A 116 -4.07 9.43 14.02
C CYS A 116 -3.21 9.95 12.85
N PRO A 117 -2.49 9.08 12.11
CA PRO A 117 -1.61 9.54 11.04
C PRO A 117 -2.36 9.96 9.77
N ALA A 118 -3.65 9.63 9.67
CA ALA A 118 -4.53 10.02 8.57
C ALA A 118 -5.38 11.26 8.91
N LEU A 119 -5.26 11.78 10.15
CA LEU A 119 -6.12 12.86 10.66
C LEU A 119 -7.62 12.55 10.42
N ALA A 120 -7.95 11.28 10.58
CA ALA A 120 -9.30 10.76 10.38
C ALA A 120 -10.18 10.89 11.63
N ILE A 121 -9.63 11.27 12.77
CA ILE A 121 -10.38 11.47 14.02
C ILE A 121 -10.37 12.96 14.35
N GLY A 122 -11.55 13.52 14.58
CA GLY A 122 -11.68 14.93 14.90
C GLY A 122 -13.13 15.32 15.12
N LEU A 123 -13.39 16.63 15.15
CA LEU A 123 -14.73 17.17 15.20
C LEU A 123 -15.38 17.02 13.82
N ALA A 124 -16.53 16.37 13.76
CA ALA A 124 -17.38 16.43 12.57
C ALA A 124 -17.84 17.88 12.31
N ALA A 125 -18.37 18.15 11.14
CA ALA A 125 -18.95 19.47 10.79
C ALA A 125 -20.01 19.95 11.79
N THR A 126 -20.62 19.03 12.55
CA THR A 126 -21.57 19.28 13.63
C THR A 126 -20.90 19.65 14.97
N GLY A 127 -19.57 19.67 15.05
CA GLY A 127 -18.80 19.89 16.28
C GLY A 127 -18.65 18.66 17.19
N ALA A 128 -19.30 17.54 16.89
CA ALA A 128 -19.15 16.29 17.64
C ALA A 128 -17.88 15.53 17.19
N PRO A 129 -17.13 14.87 18.11
CA PRO A 129 -16.02 14.02 17.73
C PRO A 129 -16.50 12.82 16.92
N GLY A 130 -15.68 12.37 16.00
CA GLY A 130 -16.05 11.23 15.15
C GLY A 130 -14.87 10.69 14.36
N VAL A 131 -15.12 9.66 13.56
CA VAL A 131 -14.17 9.10 12.61
C VAL A 131 -14.63 9.44 11.18
N LEU A 132 -13.76 10.12 10.43
CA LEU A 132 -13.93 10.31 8.99
C LEU A 132 -13.56 8.99 8.31
N ALA A 133 -14.59 8.19 8.00
CA ALA A 133 -14.41 6.83 7.51
C ALA A 133 -13.62 6.77 6.18
N GLU A 134 -13.77 7.77 5.32
CA GLU A 134 -13.04 7.90 4.05
C GLU A 134 -11.53 8.04 4.25
N ARG A 135 -11.08 8.72 5.29
CA ARG A 135 -9.65 8.90 5.62
C ARG A 135 -9.07 7.73 6.42
N CYS A 136 -9.91 7.04 7.19
CA CYS A 136 -9.45 5.94 8.03
C CYS A 136 -9.01 4.75 7.19
N TYR A 137 -7.76 4.35 7.31
CA TYR A 137 -7.20 3.15 6.68
C TYR A 137 -6.83 2.03 7.68
N GLY A 138 -7.47 2.03 8.86
CA GLY A 138 -7.43 0.91 9.80
C GLY A 138 -6.10 0.68 10.53
N CYS A 139 -5.26 1.70 10.74
CA CYS A 139 -3.97 1.52 11.41
C CYS A 139 -4.05 1.10 12.89
N GLY A 140 -5.20 1.19 13.54
CA GLY A 140 -5.46 0.72 14.91
C GLY A 140 -4.86 1.58 16.04
N ARG A 141 -4.07 2.61 15.76
CA ARG A 141 -3.38 3.42 16.80
C ARG A 141 -4.31 4.11 17.80
N CYS A 142 -5.50 4.45 17.35
CA CYS A 142 -6.50 5.13 18.18
C CYS A 142 -7.13 4.23 19.24
N LEU A 143 -7.14 2.91 19.03
CA LEU A 143 -7.74 1.95 19.96
C LEU A 143 -7.10 2.02 21.34
N PRO A 144 -5.78 1.75 21.48
CA PRO A 144 -5.12 1.83 22.78
C PRO A 144 -4.96 3.26 23.29
N ALA A 145 -5.08 4.26 22.41
CA ALA A 145 -4.97 5.66 22.79
C ALA A 145 -6.26 6.22 23.40
N CYS A 146 -7.42 5.58 23.21
CA CYS A 146 -8.67 6.03 23.79
C CYS A 146 -8.73 5.71 25.30
N PRO A 147 -8.73 6.72 26.20
CA PRO A 147 -8.72 6.45 27.64
C PRO A 147 -10.03 5.84 28.15
N HIS A 148 -11.09 5.90 27.32
CA HIS A 148 -12.41 5.37 27.66
C HIS A 148 -12.73 4.05 26.96
N GLY A 149 -11.82 3.51 26.12
CA GLY A 149 -12.04 2.27 25.38
C GLY A 149 -13.23 2.29 24.40
N LEU A 150 -13.62 3.45 23.91
CA LEU A 150 -14.81 3.60 23.05
C LEU A 150 -14.58 3.21 21.60
N ILE A 151 -13.32 3.21 21.16
CA ILE A 151 -13.00 3.01 19.74
C ILE A 151 -12.89 1.52 19.45
N GLU A 152 -13.65 1.06 18.48
CA GLU A 152 -13.65 -0.32 17.97
C GLU A 152 -13.26 -0.37 16.49
N GLU A 153 -12.93 -1.56 15.99
CA GLU A 153 -12.64 -1.81 14.57
C GLU A 153 -13.85 -2.46 13.89
N ARG A 154 -14.19 -1.99 12.70
CA ARG A 154 -15.22 -2.58 11.83
C ARG A 154 -14.61 -3.08 10.55
N SER A 155 -14.84 -4.36 10.24
CA SER A 155 -14.37 -5.01 9.01
C SER A 155 -15.05 -4.42 7.77
N GLN A 156 -14.26 -4.26 6.69
CA GLN A 156 -14.67 -3.78 5.36
C GLN A 156 -14.25 -4.80 4.28
N VAL A 157 -14.15 -6.09 4.64
CA VAL A 157 -13.76 -7.13 3.70
C VAL A 157 -14.85 -7.35 2.66
N LEU A 158 -14.46 -7.34 1.39
CA LEU A 158 -15.36 -7.55 0.25
C LEU A 158 -15.93 -8.97 0.24
N ALA A 159 -17.25 -9.09 0.07
CA ALA A 159 -17.90 -10.38 -0.08
C ALA A 159 -17.41 -11.12 -1.33
N GLY A 160 -17.20 -12.45 -1.20
CA GLY A 160 -16.62 -13.24 -2.28
C GLY A 160 -17.45 -13.23 -3.58
N VAL A 161 -18.77 -13.11 -3.45
CA VAL A 161 -19.70 -13.07 -4.60
C VAL A 161 -19.53 -11.81 -5.46
N ASP A 162 -19.07 -10.70 -4.88
CA ASP A 162 -18.91 -9.41 -5.57
C ASP A 162 -17.57 -9.31 -6.30
N VAL A 163 -16.58 -10.11 -5.91
CA VAL A 163 -15.21 -10.04 -6.44
C VAL A 163 -15.16 -10.19 -7.97
N PRO A 164 -15.77 -11.21 -8.60
CA PRO A 164 -15.68 -11.38 -10.05
C PRO A 164 -16.25 -10.19 -10.84
N LEU A 165 -17.41 -9.69 -10.41
CA LEU A 165 -18.09 -8.57 -11.09
C LEU A 165 -17.28 -7.28 -10.98
N LEU A 166 -16.81 -6.95 -9.78
CA LEU A 166 -16.03 -5.74 -9.54
C LEU A 166 -14.70 -5.77 -10.29
N LEU A 167 -13.98 -6.89 -10.28
CA LEU A 167 -12.73 -6.99 -11.02
C LEU A 167 -12.93 -6.91 -12.53
N ALA A 168 -13.99 -7.53 -13.08
CA ALA A 168 -14.33 -7.42 -14.48
C ALA A 168 -14.64 -5.98 -14.90
N GLN A 169 -15.29 -5.20 -14.01
CA GLN A 169 -15.59 -3.78 -14.21
C GLN A 169 -14.34 -2.92 -14.07
N LEU A 170 -13.53 -3.14 -13.02
CA LEU A 170 -12.41 -2.29 -12.66
C LEU A 170 -11.15 -2.56 -13.46
N ARG A 171 -10.99 -3.77 -14.03
CA ARG A 171 -9.89 -4.17 -14.91
C ARG A 171 -8.50 -3.76 -14.39
N PRO A 172 -8.06 -4.25 -13.23
CA PRO A 172 -6.71 -3.98 -12.75
C PRO A 172 -5.66 -4.73 -13.57
N ASP A 173 -4.42 -4.22 -13.59
CA ASP A 173 -3.26 -4.92 -14.14
C ASP A 173 -2.79 -6.05 -13.21
N ALA A 174 -2.96 -5.86 -11.90
CA ALA A 174 -2.57 -6.82 -10.87
C ALA A 174 -3.56 -6.80 -9.70
N VAL A 175 -3.55 -7.87 -8.91
CA VAL A 175 -4.27 -7.95 -7.64
C VAL A 175 -3.28 -8.34 -6.56
N GLU A 176 -3.42 -7.75 -5.38
CA GLU A 176 -2.76 -8.19 -4.17
C GLU A 176 -3.75 -8.95 -3.29
N LEU A 177 -3.40 -10.16 -2.91
CA LEU A 177 -4.18 -10.98 -2.00
C LEU A 177 -3.52 -10.99 -0.62
N HIS A 178 -4.11 -10.26 0.31
CA HIS A 178 -3.73 -10.29 1.71
C HIS A 178 -4.17 -11.60 2.34
N THR A 179 -3.23 -12.30 2.95
CA THR A 179 -3.46 -13.60 3.56
C THR A 179 -2.60 -13.76 4.81
N HIS A 180 -3.02 -14.67 5.67
CA HIS A 180 -2.27 -15.02 6.88
C HIS A 180 -1.92 -16.50 6.90
N PRO A 181 -0.91 -16.91 7.67
CA PRO A 181 -0.61 -18.31 7.89
C PRO A 181 -1.84 -19.11 8.35
N GLY A 182 -2.00 -20.35 7.82
CA GLY A 182 -3.11 -21.24 8.13
C GLY A 182 -4.39 -21.04 7.31
N ARG A 183 -4.44 -20.05 6.40
CA ARG A 183 -5.64 -19.75 5.59
C ARG A 183 -5.67 -20.44 4.20
N GLY A 184 -5.08 -21.62 4.07
CA GLY A 184 -4.97 -22.29 2.77
C GLY A 184 -6.29 -22.49 2.03
N VAL A 185 -7.39 -22.84 2.73
CA VAL A 185 -8.72 -23.04 2.13
C VAL A 185 -9.29 -21.70 1.63
N ALA A 186 -9.33 -20.68 2.47
CA ALA A 186 -9.84 -19.36 2.12
C ALA A 186 -9.02 -18.73 0.99
N PHE A 187 -7.69 -18.93 0.99
CA PHE A 187 -6.83 -18.51 -0.11
C PHE A 187 -7.20 -19.20 -1.42
N ALA A 188 -7.40 -20.52 -1.41
CA ALA A 188 -7.80 -21.27 -2.61
C ALA A 188 -9.17 -20.81 -3.15
N GLU A 189 -10.14 -20.56 -2.29
CA GLU A 189 -11.44 -20.00 -2.65
C GLU A 189 -11.30 -18.63 -3.32
N ARG A 190 -10.49 -17.74 -2.75
CA ARG A 190 -10.25 -16.41 -3.31
C ARG A 190 -9.54 -16.47 -4.67
N VAL A 191 -8.57 -17.36 -4.84
CA VAL A 191 -7.93 -17.63 -6.14
C VAL A 191 -8.95 -18.15 -7.16
N GLY A 192 -9.89 -19.02 -6.76
CA GLY A 192 -10.99 -19.47 -7.59
C GLY A 192 -11.89 -18.33 -8.06
N GLN A 193 -12.24 -17.40 -7.18
CA GLN A 193 -13.02 -16.20 -7.51
C GLN A 193 -12.28 -15.27 -8.48
N LEU A 194 -10.97 -15.07 -8.28
CA LEU A 194 -10.13 -14.32 -9.21
C LEU A 194 -10.12 -14.94 -10.60
N ARG A 195 -9.98 -16.25 -10.69
CA ARG A 195 -10.04 -16.98 -11.96
C ARG A 195 -11.41 -16.85 -12.63
N ALA A 196 -12.49 -16.94 -11.86
CA ALA A 196 -13.85 -16.82 -12.35
C ALA A 196 -14.17 -15.41 -12.89
N SER A 197 -13.46 -14.38 -12.45
CA SER A 197 -13.62 -13.01 -12.95
C SER A 197 -13.21 -12.84 -14.42
N GLY A 198 -12.40 -13.76 -14.96
CA GLY A 198 -11.86 -13.67 -16.31
C GLY A 198 -10.84 -12.55 -16.54
N VAL A 199 -10.48 -11.79 -15.50
CA VAL A 199 -9.53 -10.68 -15.60
C VAL A 199 -8.13 -11.20 -15.91
N GLN A 200 -7.49 -10.60 -16.91
CA GLN A 200 -6.12 -10.93 -17.32
C GLN A 200 -5.13 -10.15 -16.46
N LEU A 201 -4.66 -10.78 -15.39
CA LEU A 201 -3.69 -10.18 -14.48
C LEU A 201 -2.24 -10.36 -14.97
N ARG A 202 -1.47 -9.30 -14.95
CA ARG A 202 0.00 -9.34 -15.15
C ARG A 202 0.67 -10.15 -14.05
N ARG A 203 0.27 -9.89 -12.80
CA ARG A 203 0.74 -10.56 -11.59
C ARG A 203 -0.38 -10.71 -10.57
N LEU A 204 -0.31 -11.77 -9.77
CA LEU A 204 -1.06 -11.89 -8.52
C LEU A 204 -0.05 -11.80 -7.37
N ALA A 205 -0.09 -10.67 -6.66
CA ALA A 205 0.73 -10.48 -5.48
C ALA A 205 0.11 -11.21 -4.29
N VAL A 206 0.96 -11.81 -3.47
CA VAL A 206 0.58 -12.46 -2.21
C VAL A 206 1.31 -11.74 -1.09
N SER A 207 0.55 -11.07 -0.24
CA SER A 207 1.05 -10.37 0.93
C SER A 207 1.08 -11.34 2.11
N ALA A 208 2.24 -11.54 2.71
CA ALA A 208 2.45 -12.45 3.82
C ALA A 208 3.51 -11.93 4.81
N GLY A 209 3.23 -12.12 6.11
CA GLY A 209 4.11 -11.73 7.20
C GLY A 209 4.02 -12.70 8.37
N LEU A 210 4.88 -12.50 9.36
CA LEU A 210 4.93 -13.32 10.58
C LEU A 210 4.52 -12.55 11.85
N GLU A 211 4.42 -11.23 11.78
CA GLU A 211 4.07 -10.43 12.96
C GLU A 211 2.66 -10.78 13.47
N GLY A 212 2.54 -10.97 14.76
CA GLY A 212 1.28 -11.40 15.38
C GLY A 212 0.94 -12.87 15.22
N THR A 213 1.85 -13.67 14.65
CA THR A 213 1.68 -15.13 14.50
C THR A 213 2.67 -15.90 15.38
N ALA A 214 2.33 -17.14 15.74
CA ALA A 214 3.26 -18.06 16.40
C ALA A 214 4.14 -18.83 15.39
N GLN A 215 4.06 -18.50 14.11
CA GLN A 215 4.75 -19.24 13.05
C GLN A 215 6.20 -18.80 12.86
N SER A 216 7.01 -19.72 12.33
CA SER A 216 8.41 -19.51 12.01
C SER A 216 8.63 -19.23 10.53
N PRO A 217 9.78 -18.65 10.13
CA PRO A 217 10.10 -18.46 8.72
C PRO A 217 10.04 -19.76 7.88
N PRO A 218 10.52 -20.93 8.33
CA PRO A 218 10.34 -22.19 7.59
C PRO A 218 8.87 -22.58 7.36
N ALA A 219 7.98 -22.34 8.34
CA ALA A 219 6.56 -22.60 8.17
C ALA A 219 5.94 -21.68 7.12
N LEU A 220 6.31 -20.40 7.14
CA LEU A 220 5.87 -19.45 6.09
C LEU A 220 6.37 -19.89 4.70
N VAL A 221 7.63 -20.33 4.57
CA VAL A 221 8.18 -20.84 3.30
C VAL A 221 7.34 -22.03 2.79
N ALA A 222 7.01 -22.99 3.67
CA ALA A 222 6.18 -24.14 3.29
C ALA A 222 4.80 -23.70 2.76
N GLU A 223 4.16 -22.73 3.42
CA GLU A 223 2.90 -22.15 2.93
C GLU A 223 3.04 -21.41 1.61
N LEU A 224 4.11 -20.63 1.42
CA LEU A 224 4.36 -19.95 0.15
C LEU A 224 4.49 -20.96 -1.01
N TRP A 225 5.11 -22.12 -0.79
CA TRP A 225 5.18 -23.19 -1.78
C TRP A 225 3.81 -23.80 -2.10
N GLN A 226 2.94 -23.99 -1.11
CA GLN A 226 1.56 -24.44 -1.33
C GLN A 226 0.78 -23.41 -2.16
N ARG A 227 0.91 -22.12 -1.82
CA ARG A 227 0.29 -21.01 -2.57
C ARG A 227 0.83 -20.91 -3.98
N PHE A 228 2.13 -21.10 -4.17
CA PHE A 228 2.75 -21.14 -5.51
C PHE A 228 2.10 -22.21 -6.39
N THR A 229 1.91 -23.42 -5.86
CA THR A 229 1.28 -24.52 -6.60
C THR A 229 -0.15 -24.17 -7.02
N LEU A 230 -0.95 -23.59 -6.10
CA LEU A 230 -2.31 -23.13 -6.39
C LEU A 230 -2.34 -22.03 -7.46
N LEU A 231 -1.49 -21.02 -7.35
CA LEU A 231 -1.40 -19.92 -8.30
C LEU A 231 -1.04 -20.43 -9.69
N ARG A 232 -0.04 -21.32 -9.79
CA ARG A 232 0.40 -21.89 -11.08
C ARG A 232 -0.69 -22.75 -11.72
N ALA A 233 -1.40 -23.57 -10.93
CA ALA A 233 -2.53 -24.35 -11.40
C ALA A 233 -3.70 -23.47 -11.90
N ALA A 234 -3.89 -22.29 -11.29
CA ALA A 234 -4.86 -21.30 -11.70
C ALA A 234 -4.41 -20.42 -12.89
N GLY A 235 -3.15 -20.54 -13.35
CA GLY A 235 -2.60 -19.75 -14.45
C GLY A 235 -2.03 -18.38 -14.06
N PHE A 236 -1.92 -18.08 -12.76
CA PHE A 236 -1.38 -16.81 -12.29
C PHE A 236 0.15 -16.83 -12.15
N ARG A 237 0.75 -15.66 -12.36
CA ARG A 237 2.18 -15.38 -12.14
C ARG A 237 2.35 -14.69 -10.79
N PRO A 238 3.06 -15.29 -9.81
CA PRO A 238 3.17 -14.73 -8.47
C PRO A 238 4.06 -13.48 -8.42
N LEU A 239 3.78 -12.62 -7.44
CA LEU A 239 4.65 -11.59 -6.88
C LEU A 239 4.58 -11.75 -5.35
N TRP A 240 5.71 -12.05 -4.70
CA TRP A 240 5.71 -12.25 -3.26
C TRP A 240 5.95 -10.92 -2.55
N GLN A 241 5.00 -10.50 -1.75
CA GLN A 241 5.14 -9.36 -0.86
C GLN A 241 5.39 -9.87 0.55
N LEU A 242 6.55 -9.55 1.12
CA LEU A 242 6.90 -9.93 2.47
C LEU A 242 6.73 -8.72 3.40
N ASP A 243 5.73 -8.80 4.28
CA ASP A 243 5.36 -7.74 5.19
C ASP A 243 6.09 -7.89 6.51
N GLY A 244 7.02 -6.98 6.76
CA GLY A 244 7.76 -6.94 8.02
C GLY A 244 6.86 -6.60 9.20
N ARG A 245 5.85 -5.76 8.97
CA ARG A 245 4.80 -5.42 9.92
C ARG A 245 3.45 -5.39 9.22
N PRO A 246 2.40 -6.00 9.78
CA PRO A 246 1.07 -6.09 9.16
C PRO A 246 0.42 -4.72 8.98
N MET A 247 0.63 -3.80 9.93
CA MET A 247 0.14 -2.43 9.87
C MET A 247 1.27 -1.49 10.28
N SER A 248 1.70 -0.62 9.38
CA SER A 248 2.74 0.37 9.68
C SER A 248 2.17 1.52 10.52
N GLY A 249 1.67 1.20 11.70
CA GLY A 249 1.37 2.20 12.71
C GLY A 249 2.63 2.96 13.12
N ASP A 250 3.78 2.34 12.99
CA ASP A 250 5.08 2.85 13.39
C ASP A 250 5.87 3.28 12.16
N LEU A 251 6.27 4.56 12.11
CA LEU A 251 6.91 5.18 10.95
C LEU A 251 8.34 5.63 11.24
N GLY A 252 8.92 5.14 12.34
CA GLY A 252 10.30 5.44 12.72
C GLY A 252 11.32 4.74 11.81
N ALA A 253 12.56 5.22 11.83
CA ALA A 253 13.67 4.67 11.03
C ALA A 253 13.90 3.16 11.26
N GLY A 254 13.58 2.65 12.44
CA GLY A 254 13.76 1.26 12.83
C GLY A 254 12.75 0.27 12.24
N THR A 255 11.62 0.73 11.70
CA THR A 255 10.54 -0.16 11.22
C THR A 255 10.95 -1.00 10.02
N ALA A 256 11.83 -0.49 9.16
CA ALA A 256 12.37 -1.22 8.01
C ALA A 256 13.11 -2.51 8.39
N ARG A 257 13.65 -2.59 9.61
CA ARG A 257 14.42 -3.76 10.07
C ARG A 257 13.61 -5.04 10.06
N ALA A 258 12.31 -4.96 10.38
CA ALA A 258 11.44 -6.13 10.38
C ALA A 258 11.27 -6.71 8.97
N ALA A 259 11.00 -5.86 7.96
CA ALA A 259 10.88 -6.29 6.57
C ALA A 259 12.19 -6.90 6.04
N VAL A 260 13.34 -6.27 6.31
CA VAL A 260 14.65 -6.77 5.89
C VAL A 260 14.98 -8.11 6.54
N LYS A 261 14.72 -8.27 7.85
CA LYS A 261 14.95 -9.55 8.55
C LYS A 261 14.04 -10.67 8.02
N LEU A 262 12.77 -10.38 7.77
CA LEU A 262 11.83 -11.36 7.23
C LEU A 262 12.30 -11.85 5.86
N VAL A 263 12.62 -10.92 4.96
CA VAL A 263 13.12 -11.28 3.63
C VAL A 263 14.40 -12.09 3.72
N ALA A 264 15.35 -11.70 4.57
CA ALA A 264 16.60 -12.45 4.75
C ALA A 264 16.38 -13.90 5.21
N ALA A 265 15.34 -14.13 6.01
CA ALA A 265 15.00 -15.46 6.50
C ALA A 265 14.22 -16.32 5.49
N VAL A 266 13.39 -15.69 4.64
CA VAL A 266 12.46 -16.39 3.74
C VAL A 266 13.02 -16.58 2.33
N LEU A 267 13.68 -15.55 1.78
CA LEU A 267 14.09 -15.48 0.37
C LEU A 267 14.94 -16.66 -0.10
N PRO A 268 15.91 -17.19 0.67
CA PRO A 268 16.76 -18.31 0.21
C PRO A 268 15.99 -19.59 -0.15
N GLN A 269 14.78 -19.75 0.38
CA GLN A 269 13.94 -20.94 0.19
C GLN A 269 12.56 -20.59 -0.40
N ALA A 270 12.34 -19.34 -0.76
CA ALA A 270 11.07 -18.90 -1.34
C ALA A 270 10.81 -19.59 -2.69
N PRO A 271 9.53 -19.85 -3.04
CA PRO A 271 9.18 -20.34 -4.36
C PRO A 271 9.50 -19.32 -5.45
N PRO A 272 9.61 -19.77 -6.73
CA PRO A 272 9.87 -18.87 -7.85
C PRO A 272 8.92 -17.69 -7.95
N GLY A 273 9.46 -16.52 -8.25
CA GLY A 273 8.73 -15.25 -8.43
C GLY A 273 9.50 -14.08 -7.87
N PRO A 274 9.24 -12.86 -8.35
CA PRO A 274 9.81 -11.65 -7.76
C PRO A 274 9.40 -11.50 -6.30
N VAL A 275 10.30 -10.98 -5.47
CA VAL A 275 10.05 -10.70 -4.05
C VAL A 275 10.19 -9.21 -3.80
N GLN A 276 9.19 -8.58 -3.19
CA GLN A 276 9.23 -7.19 -2.74
C GLN A 276 9.09 -7.09 -1.22
N LEU A 277 9.75 -6.09 -0.64
CA LEU A 277 9.57 -5.75 0.77
C LEU A 277 8.37 -4.82 0.96
N ALA A 278 7.62 -5.06 2.03
CA ALA A 278 6.58 -4.16 2.49
C ALA A 278 6.46 -4.20 4.03
N GLY A 279 5.47 -3.51 4.58
CA GLY A 279 5.22 -3.51 6.03
C GLY A 279 6.34 -2.85 6.85
N GLY A 280 6.26 -1.52 7.02
CA GLY A 280 7.25 -0.72 7.77
C GLY A 280 8.42 -0.20 6.94
N THR A 281 8.39 -0.38 5.63
CA THR A 281 9.40 0.15 4.69
C THR A 281 9.47 1.68 4.71
N ASN A 282 10.68 2.22 4.56
CA ASN A 282 10.98 3.66 4.57
C ASN A 282 12.33 3.95 3.89
N ALA A 283 12.83 5.18 3.96
CA ALA A 283 14.11 5.59 3.37
C ALA A 283 15.32 4.76 3.90
N HIS A 284 15.21 4.15 5.08
CA HIS A 284 16.27 3.31 5.64
C HIS A 284 16.22 1.85 5.18
N THR A 285 15.21 1.45 4.41
CA THR A 285 15.07 0.06 3.95
C THR A 285 16.21 -0.37 3.06
N LEU A 286 16.55 0.41 2.04
CA LEU A 286 17.63 0.09 1.13
C LEU A 286 19.02 0.11 1.81
N PRO A 287 19.39 1.12 2.62
CA PRO A 287 20.62 1.09 3.42
C PRO A 287 20.74 -0.16 4.31
N GLN A 288 19.67 -0.57 4.98
CA GLN A 288 19.67 -1.78 5.82
C GLN A 288 19.78 -3.06 4.97
N LEU A 289 19.14 -3.09 3.80
CA LEU A 289 19.22 -4.23 2.90
C LEU A 289 20.63 -4.47 2.37
N ARG A 290 21.41 -3.41 2.13
CA ARG A 290 22.80 -3.49 1.66
C ARG A 290 23.72 -4.26 2.63
N SER A 291 23.34 -4.42 3.89
CA SER A 291 24.07 -5.24 4.86
C SER A 291 23.90 -6.75 4.65
N TYR A 292 23.00 -7.16 3.74
CA TYR A 292 22.71 -8.55 3.47
C TYR A 292 23.15 -8.95 2.05
N PRO A 293 23.72 -10.16 1.88
CA PRO A 293 24.18 -10.63 0.57
C PRO A 293 23.04 -10.88 -0.43
N LEU A 294 21.79 -10.79 0.02
CA LEU A 294 20.58 -11.08 -0.76
C LEU A 294 20.03 -9.86 -1.51
N GLN A 295 20.65 -8.70 -1.38
CA GLN A 295 20.11 -7.48 -1.98
C GLN A 295 19.75 -7.65 -3.46
N ASN A 296 20.60 -8.28 -4.27
CA ASN A 296 20.39 -8.42 -5.71
C ASN A 296 19.27 -9.40 -6.10
N LEU A 297 18.74 -10.17 -5.15
CA LEU A 297 17.65 -11.12 -5.37
C LEU A 297 16.27 -10.51 -5.11
N ILE A 298 16.22 -9.27 -4.61
CA ILE A 298 14.99 -8.58 -4.27
C ILE A 298 14.53 -7.73 -5.45
N ALA A 299 13.31 -7.96 -5.88
CA ALA A 299 12.71 -7.24 -7.01
C ALA A 299 12.42 -5.76 -6.69
N GLY A 300 12.13 -5.42 -5.43
CA GLY A 300 11.86 -4.04 -5.07
C GLY A 300 11.16 -3.83 -3.73
N VAL A 301 10.47 -2.72 -3.62
CA VAL A 301 9.85 -2.23 -2.39
C VAL A 301 8.43 -1.70 -2.62
N ALA A 302 7.59 -1.82 -1.61
CA ALA A 302 6.31 -1.15 -1.54
C ALA A 302 6.31 -0.12 -0.39
N PHE A 303 5.86 1.10 -0.66
CA PHE A 303 5.73 2.18 0.31
C PHE A 303 4.26 2.49 0.55
N GLY A 304 3.80 2.31 1.78
CA GLY A 304 2.43 2.63 2.20
C GLY A 304 2.38 3.81 3.17
N GLY A 305 2.37 3.53 4.46
CA GLY A 305 2.23 4.53 5.51
C GLY A 305 3.25 5.67 5.44
N VAL A 306 4.50 5.39 5.08
CA VAL A 306 5.53 6.44 4.92
C VAL A 306 5.20 7.38 3.77
N ALA A 307 4.78 6.87 2.62
CA ALA A 307 4.45 7.69 1.45
C ALA A 307 3.27 8.62 1.72
N ARG A 308 2.19 8.09 2.34
CA ARG A 308 1.03 8.89 2.73
C ARG A 308 1.40 9.97 3.76
N ARG A 309 2.11 9.59 4.83
CA ARG A 309 2.51 10.53 5.88
C ARG A 309 3.43 11.63 5.37
N LEU A 310 4.30 11.31 4.42
CA LEU A 310 5.25 12.26 3.84
C LEU A 310 4.55 13.43 3.18
N LEU A 311 3.45 13.17 2.46
CA LEU A 311 2.70 14.21 1.74
C LEU A 311 1.49 14.75 2.52
N GLN A 312 1.08 14.11 3.63
CA GLN A 312 -0.12 14.50 4.37
C GLN A 312 -0.16 15.97 4.78
N PRO A 313 0.92 16.61 5.29
CA PRO A 313 0.89 18.03 5.62
C PRO A 313 0.60 18.92 4.40
N LEU A 314 1.23 18.61 3.25
CA LEU A 314 1.05 19.37 2.02
C LEU A 314 -0.34 19.16 1.41
N LEU A 315 -0.88 17.94 1.49
CA LEU A 315 -2.26 17.64 1.08
C LEU A 315 -3.28 18.46 1.87
N LEU A 316 -3.12 18.52 3.19
CA LEU A 316 -4.01 19.31 4.04
C LEU A 316 -3.90 20.81 3.78
N GLU A 317 -2.69 21.30 3.56
CA GLU A 317 -2.47 22.70 3.25
C GLU A 317 -3.10 23.08 1.91
N ALA A 318 -2.92 22.26 0.86
CA ALA A 318 -3.57 22.47 -0.43
C ALA A 318 -5.09 22.43 -0.32
N GLN A 319 -5.64 21.44 0.41
CA GLN A 319 -7.09 21.34 0.68
C GLN A 319 -7.60 22.57 1.45
N GLY A 320 -6.85 23.07 2.44
CA GLY A 320 -7.15 24.29 3.17
C GLY A 320 -7.18 25.53 2.29
N ARG A 321 -6.40 25.53 1.20
CA ARG A 321 -6.41 26.58 0.16
C ARG A 321 -7.53 26.35 -0.88
N GLY A 322 -8.35 25.32 -0.75
CA GLY A 322 -9.41 24.94 -1.71
C GLY A 322 -8.85 24.41 -3.04
N ARG A 323 -7.67 23.81 -3.06
CA ARG A 323 -6.99 23.34 -4.27
C ARG A 323 -6.53 21.89 -4.14
N SER A 324 -6.38 21.19 -5.27
CA SER A 324 -5.62 19.96 -5.37
C SER A 324 -4.12 20.27 -5.22
N LEU A 325 -3.37 19.40 -4.58
CA LEU A 325 -1.92 19.52 -4.45
C LEU A 325 -1.23 19.48 -5.82
N LEU A 326 -1.79 18.76 -6.81
CA LEU A 326 -1.30 18.72 -8.20
C LEU A 326 -1.44 20.07 -8.93
N ALA A 327 -2.35 20.94 -8.47
CA ALA A 327 -2.61 22.25 -9.06
C ALA A 327 -1.96 23.42 -8.28
N ASP A 328 -1.38 23.15 -7.11
CA ASP A 328 -0.73 24.17 -6.28
C ASP A 328 0.73 24.39 -6.72
N ALA A 329 1.01 25.57 -7.30
CA ALA A 329 2.32 25.88 -7.87
C ALA A 329 3.46 25.93 -6.83
N GLU A 330 3.16 26.18 -5.55
CA GLU A 330 4.15 26.24 -4.49
C GLU A 330 4.37 24.87 -3.83
N LEU A 331 3.27 24.16 -3.53
CA LEU A 331 3.33 22.91 -2.77
C LEU A 331 3.66 21.70 -3.66
N PHE A 332 3.24 21.70 -4.91
CA PHE A 332 3.50 20.58 -5.83
C PHE A 332 5.01 20.29 -6.01
N PRO A 333 5.90 21.27 -6.28
CA PRO A 333 7.33 20.98 -6.41
C PRO A 333 7.94 20.40 -5.13
N LEU A 334 7.49 20.85 -3.96
CA LEU A 334 7.92 20.31 -2.67
C LEU A 334 7.48 18.84 -2.51
N ALA A 335 6.22 18.56 -2.80
CA ALA A 335 5.67 17.21 -2.73
C ALA A 335 6.39 16.24 -3.67
N LEU A 336 6.65 16.66 -4.91
CA LEU A 336 7.40 15.87 -5.89
C LEU A 336 8.84 15.65 -5.45
N GLY A 337 9.50 16.65 -4.87
CA GLY A 337 10.84 16.52 -4.29
C GLY A 337 10.89 15.45 -3.22
N LEU A 338 10.00 15.50 -2.24
CA LEU A 338 9.88 14.52 -1.17
C LEU A 338 9.60 13.10 -1.71
N ALA A 339 8.70 12.97 -2.68
CA ALA A 339 8.39 11.68 -3.30
C ALA A 339 9.62 11.08 -3.99
N ARG A 340 10.39 11.90 -4.75
CA ARG A 340 11.62 11.48 -5.42
C ARG A 340 12.72 11.08 -4.44
N GLU A 341 12.90 11.79 -3.35
CA GLU A 341 13.86 11.41 -2.30
C GLU A 341 13.57 10.00 -1.75
N LEU A 342 12.30 9.62 -1.63
CA LEU A 342 11.91 8.28 -1.19
C LEU A 342 12.11 7.21 -2.28
N VAL A 343 11.81 7.53 -3.53
CA VAL A 343 11.70 6.58 -4.66
C VAL A 343 13.02 6.40 -5.39
N ASN A 344 13.76 7.47 -5.69
CA ASN A 344 14.98 7.45 -6.53
C ASN A 344 16.04 6.44 -6.09
N PRO A 345 16.34 6.25 -4.77
CA PRO A 345 17.34 5.26 -4.36
C PRO A 345 17.05 3.83 -4.85
N TRP A 346 15.78 3.51 -5.08
CA TRP A 346 15.36 2.22 -5.63
C TRP A 346 15.40 2.19 -7.15
N LEU A 347 15.05 3.30 -7.81
CA LEU A 347 15.08 3.42 -9.28
C LEU A 347 16.52 3.39 -9.82
N GLU A 348 17.46 3.95 -9.08
CA GLU A 348 18.89 4.06 -9.43
C GLU A 348 19.72 2.88 -8.91
N ARG A 349 19.08 1.89 -8.30
CA ARG A 349 19.73 0.71 -7.75
C ARG A 349 20.44 -0.09 -8.86
N THR A 350 21.71 -0.34 -8.66
CA THR A 350 22.60 -1.16 -9.51
C THR A 350 22.78 -2.55 -8.92
#